data_cdf7f32681c7528c2c9d162586a104a6
#
_entry.id   cdf7f32681c7528c2c9d162586a104a6
#
_cell.length_a   1.000
_cell.length_b   1.000
_cell.length_c   1.000
_cell.angle_alpha   90.00
_cell.angle_beta   90.00
_cell.angle_gamma   90.00
#
_symmetry.space_group_name_H-M   'P 1'
#
loop_
_entity.id
_entity.type
_entity.pdbx_description
1 polymer ?
#
loop_
_entity_poly.entity_id
_entity_poly.type
_entity_poly.pdbx_seq_one_letter_code
_entity_poly.pdbx_strand_id
1 'polypeptide(L)'
;MKKTVIGAIALLGALAVNPVFAKETISAVGSSSVTPLMEVFSETYMKKNADVFIEVQGPGSSAGIKAAKNGSADIGMSSRGLKSSEKEASLVEEKIALDGIAVVVHPSNKVKGLSAEQVSAVYKGEITNWKDVGGEDKPIVAITRDTASGTRGAFEEIMKLTKKISDKTVSAISQRAQVANGNGSLKTMVASNPYSIGYISLGTVDNTVHALAVDGTDASVDNVKNGSYKVARPFLVLYKKGQPSAQTQQFLDWMLTPEAQKLVAEHHYIAVN
;
A
#
# COMPACT_ATOMS: atom_id res chain seq x y z
N MET A 1 55.60 -7.13 72.55
CA MET A 1 55.11 -6.34 71.44
C MET A 1 54.69 -7.28 70.34
N LYS A 2 53.38 -7.53 70.19
CA LYS A 2 52.83 -8.40 69.13
C LYS A 2 52.23 -7.54 68.05
N LYS A 3 52.68 -7.60 66.80
CA LYS A 3 52.15 -6.87 65.66
C LYS A 3 51.11 -7.77 64.99
N THR A 4 49.86 -7.35 64.97
CA THR A 4 48.76 -7.98 64.28
C THR A 4 48.70 -7.40 62.83
N VAL A 5 48.86 -8.25 61.82
CA VAL A 5 48.68 -7.91 60.39
C VAL A 5 47.26 -8.25 60.02
N ILE A 6 46.46 -7.23 59.66
CA ILE A 6 45.11 -7.36 59.11
C ILE A 6 45.23 -7.45 57.59
N GLY A 7 44.95 -8.64 57.04
CA GLY A 7 44.87 -8.86 55.61
C GLY A 7 43.50 -8.38 55.07
N ALA A 8 43.47 -7.41 54.17
CA ALA A 8 42.28 -6.98 53.44
C ALA A 8 42.08 -7.91 52.23
N ILE A 9 40.98 -8.68 52.24
CA ILE A 9 40.53 -9.43 51.06
C ILE A 9 39.70 -8.50 50.19
N ALA A 10 40.25 -8.11 49.02
CA ALA A 10 39.50 -7.38 48.00
C ALA A 10 38.65 -8.36 47.20
N LEU A 11 37.34 -8.34 47.38
CA LEU A 11 36.38 -9.07 46.55
C LEU A 11 36.21 -8.31 45.22
N LEU A 12 36.83 -8.76 44.12
CA LEU A 12 36.53 -8.32 42.79
C LEU A 12 35.21 -8.95 42.34
N GLY A 13 34.11 -8.20 42.46
CA GLY A 13 32.86 -8.56 41.84
C GLY A 13 32.94 -8.37 40.32
N ALA A 14 33.02 -9.44 39.55
CA ALA A 14 32.88 -9.40 38.08
C ALA A 14 31.43 -9.00 37.74
N LEU A 15 31.23 -7.74 37.38
CA LEU A 15 30.00 -7.28 36.75
C LEU A 15 29.93 -7.94 35.35
N ALA A 16 29.11 -8.98 35.23
CA ALA A 16 28.73 -9.54 33.93
C ALA A 16 27.92 -8.47 33.18
N VAL A 17 28.57 -7.71 32.35
CA VAL A 17 27.91 -6.81 31.38
C VAL A 17 27.32 -7.71 30.31
N ASN A 18 26.02 -8.02 30.42
CA ASN A 18 25.29 -8.60 29.30
C ASN A 18 25.29 -7.58 28.18
N PRO A 19 25.83 -7.90 26.99
CA PRO A 19 25.74 -6.99 25.86
C PRO A 19 24.25 -6.86 25.51
N VAL A 20 23.67 -5.69 25.73
CA VAL A 20 22.39 -5.32 25.17
C VAL A 20 22.65 -5.11 23.68
N PHE A 21 22.38 -6.13 22.89
CA PHE A 21 22.35 -5.96 21.45
C PHE A 21 21.21 -4.99 21.12
N ALA A 22 21.56 -3.82 20.59
CA ALA A 22 20.56 -2.92 20.05
C ALA A 22 19.82 -3.64 18.92
N LYS A 23 18.47 -3.60 18.93
CA LYS A 23 17.68 -4.16 17.84
C LYS A 23 18.02 -3.44 16.55
N GLU A 24 18.22 -4.20 15.48
CA GLU A 24 18.35 -3.60 14.15
C GLU A 24 16.98 -3.08 13.72
N THR A 25 16.95 -1.82 13.29
CA THR A 25 15.72 -1.19 12.79
C THR A 25 15.70 -1.27 11.28
N ILE A 26 14.63 -1.84 10.72
CA ILE A 26 14.34 -1.88 9.28
C ILE A 26 13.21 -0.88 9.02
N SER A 27 13.46 0.09 8.16
CA SER A 27 12.47 1.10 7.77
C SER A 27 11.77 0.71 6.47
N ALA A 28 10.43 0.58 6.50
CA ALA A 28 9.58 0.33 5.34
C ALA A 28 8.65 1.52 5.10
N VAL A 29 8.85 2.25 4.02
CA VAL A 29 8.15 3.52 3.74
C VAL A 29 7.47 3.50 2.39
N GLY A 30 6.22 3.94 2.29
CA GLY A 30 5.62 4.14 0.98
C GLY A 30 4.10 4.00 0.88
N SER A 31 3.62 3.08 0.09
CA SER A 31 2.20 2.93 -0.25
C SER A 31 1.30 2.68 0.95
N SER A 32 0.33 3.56 1.17
CA SER A 32 -0.73 3.34 2.18
C SER A 32 -1.65 2.14 1.88
N SER A 33 -1.59 1.57 0.68
CA SER A 33 -2.30 0.33 0.35
C SER A 33 -1.48 -0.91 0.69
N VAL A 34 -0.16 -0.82 0.63
CA VAL A 34 0.76 -1.90 1.04
C VAL A 34 0.91 -1.93 2.57
N THR A 35 0.78 -0.78 3.24
CA THR A 35 0.96 -0.63 4.69
C THR A 35 0.26 -1.70 5.51
N PRO A 36 -1.05 -2.01 5.34
CA PRO A 36 -1.70 -3.03 6.16
C PRO A 36 -1.07 -4.43 6.03
N LEU A 37 -0.69 -4.83 4.82
CA LEU A 37 0.00 -6.09 4.59
C LEU A 37 1.41 -6.09 5.20
N MET A 38 2.15 -4.97 5.05
CA MET A 38 3.49 -4.83 5.60
C MET A 38 3.48 -4.86 7.14
N GLU A 39 2.47 -4.28 7.78
CA GLU A 39 2.26 -4.35 9.23
C GLU A 39 2.07 -5.80 9.70
N VAL A 40 1.24 -6.58 9.00
CA VAL A 40 1.05 -8.02 9.27
C VAL A 40 2.37 -8.79 9.11
N PHE A 41 3.11 -8.53 8.04
CA PHE A 41 4.42 -9.13 7.83
C PHE A 41 5.40 -8.78 8.95
N SER A 42 5.47 -7.49 9.29
CA SER A 42 6.36 -6.97 10.33
C SER A 42 6.07 -7.58 11.69
N GLU A 43 4.81 -7.60 12.11
CA GLU A 43 4.40 -8.20 13.39
C GLU A 43 4.71 -9.70 13.44
N THR A 44 4.43 -10.43 12.35
CA THR A 44 4.67 -11.88 12.31
C THR A 44 6.15 -12.20 12.30
N TYR A 45 6.95 -11.43 11.55
CA TYR A 45 8.39 -11.62 11.47
C TYR A 45 9.09 -11.28 12.80
N MET A 46 8.75 -10.15 13.43
CA MET A 46 9.31 -9.71 14.71
C MET A 46 9.00 -10.67 15.87
N LYS A 47 7.87 -11.40 15.83
CA LYS A 47 7.58 -12.45 16.84
C LYS A 47 8.59 -13.59 16.81
N LYS A 48 9.25 -13.84 15.69
CA LYS A 48 10.25 -14.90 15.50
C LYS A 48 11.69 -14.38 15.52
N ASN A 49 11.90 -13.08 15.33
CA ASN A 49 13.19 -12.42 15.21
C ASN A 49 13.22 -11.23 16.20
N ALA A 50 13.48 -11.51 17.48
CA ALA A 50 13.38 -10.53 18.56
C ALA A 50 14.47 -9.44 18.52
N ASP A 51 15.51 -9.65 17.76
CA ASP A 51 16.65 -8.74 17.51
C ASP A 51 16.37 -7.72 16.40
N VAL A 52 15.22 -7.83 15.70
CA VAL A 52 14.80 -6.92 14.63
C VAL A 52 13.60 -6.07 15.08
N PHE A 53 13.60 -4.80 14.69
CA PHE A 53 12.45 -3.91 14.79
C PHE A 53 12.12 -3.37 13.39
N ILE A 54 10.88 -3.50 12.95
CA ILE A 54 10.45 -3.05 11.61
C ILE A 54 9.47 -1.91 11.79
N GLU A 55 9.84 -0.73 11.26
CA GLU A 55 9.01 0.47 11.27
C GLU A 55 8.33 0.63 9.91
N VAL A 56 7.00 0.77 9.91
CA VAL A 56 6.18 0.89 8.70
C VAL A 56 5.53 2.26 8.62
N GLN A 57 5.70 2.96 7.50
CA GLN A 57 5.10 4.28 7.25
C GLN A 57 4.44 4.34 5.87
N GLY A 58 3.22 4.89 5.80
CA GLY A 58 2.38 4.91 4.60
C GLY A 58 2.16 6.27 3.92
N PRO A 59 3.19 7.12 3.65
CA PRO A 59 3.01 8.44 3.05
C PRO A 59 2.65 8.43 1.55
N GLY A 60 2.63 7.27 0.91
CA GLY A 60 2.30 7.09 -0.51
C GLY A 60 3.43 6.49 -1.33
N SER A 61 3.09 5.83 -2.44
CA SER A 61 4.06 5.11 -3.28
C SER A 61 5.18 6.00 -3.83
N SER A 62 4.88 7.25 -4.21
CA SER A 62 5.89 8.16 -4.73
C SER A 62 6.95 8.51 -3.67
N ALA A 63 6.55 8.62 -2.40
CA ALA A 63 7.47 8.81 -1.28
C ALA A 63 8.33 7.56 -1.05
N GLY A 64 7.74 6.36 -1.07
CA GLY A 64 8.45 5.09 -0.94
C GLY A 64 9.48 4.85 -2.04
N ILE A 65 9.09 5.10 -3.30
CA ILE A 65 10.01 5.00 -4.44
C ILE A 65 11.20 5.95 -4.26
N LYS A 66 10.93 7.20 -3.85
CA LYS A 66 11.99 8.19 -3.59
C LYS A 66 12.89 7.76 -2.43
N ALA A 67 12.30 7.25 -1.34
CA ALA A 67 13.05 6.81 -0.17
C ALA A 67 13.98 5.63 -0.48
N ALA A 68 13.51 4.63 -1.24
CA ALA A 68 14.35 3.53 -1.71
C ALA A 68 15.48 4.02 -2.63
N LYS A 69 15.17 4.94 -3.55
CA LYS A 69 16.16 5.50 -4.50
C LYS A 69 17.30 6.27 -3.83
N ASN A 70 17.01 7.04 -2.79
CA ASN A 70 18.02 7.84 -2.09
C ASN A 70 18.59 7.15 -0.84
N GLY A 71 18.10 5.96 -0.49
CA GLY A 71 18.55 5.20 0.67
C GLY A 71 18.10 5.78 2.02
N SER A 72 17.05 6.61 2.05
CA SER A 72 16.47 7.12 3.31
C SER A 72 15.48 6.15 3.97
N ALA A 73 15.15 5.04 3.31
CA ALA A 73 14.50 3.88 3.88
C ALA A 73 15.15 2.61 3.32
N ASP A 74 15.16 1.55 4.11
CA ASP A 74 15.69 0.25 3.71
C ASP A 74 14.80 -0.40 2.66
N ILE A 75 13.49 -0.23 2.81
CA ILE A 75 12.45 -0.79 1.94
C ILE A 75 11.49 0.32 1.51
N GLY A 76 11.37 0.55 0.22
CA GLY A 76 10.30 1.35 -0.37
C GLY A 76 9.08 0.50 -0.68
N MET A 77 7.87 1.00 -0.46
CA MET A 77 6.63 0.31 -0.80
C MET A 77 5.89 1.01 -1.94
N SER A 78 5.45 0.26 -2.95
CA SER A 78 4.64 0.81 -4.04
C SER A 78 3.46 -0.09 -4.37
N SER A 79 2.31 0.53 -4.65
CA SER A 79 1.10 -0.14 -5.15
C SER A 79 0.81 0.22 -6.62
N ARG A 80 1.86 0.45 -7.38
CA ARG A 80 1.88 0.61 -8.84
C ARG A 80 3.25 0.26 -9.39
N GLY A 81 3.32 -0.02 -10.67
CA GLY A 81 4.60 -0.10 -11.38
C GLY A 81 5.38 1.22 -11.33
N LEU A 82 6.68 1.14 -11.51
CA LEU A 82 7.53 2.31 -11.62
C LEU A 82 7.35 2.98 -12.99
N LYS A 83 7.25 4.31 -13.00
CA LYS A 83 7.31 5.10 -14.24
C LYS A 83 8.71 4.99 -14.83
N SER A 84 8.84 5.19 -16.14
CA SER A 84 10.16 5.14 -16.82
C SER A 84 11.20 6.05 -16.17
N SER A 85 10.79 7.24 -15.70
CA SER A 85 11.67 8.19 -14.99
C SER A 85 12.04 7.79 -13.57
N GLU A 86 11.38 6.77 -13.00
CA GLU A 86 11.64 6.26 -11.65
C GLU A 86 12.55 5.04 -11.68
N LYS A 87 12.67 4.36 -12.83
CA LYS A 87 13.51 3.16 -12.99
C LYS A 87 15.00 3.51 -12.96
N GLU A 88 15.75 2.73 -12.21
CA GLU A 88 17.20 2.79 -12.11
C GLU A 88 17.77 1.37 -12.07
N ALA A 89 18.93 1.13 -12.70
CA ALA A 89 19.55 -0.19 -12.71
C ALA A 89 19.98 -0.69 -11.31
N SER A 90 20.17 0.26 -10.38
CA SER A 90 20.50 -0.01 -8.97
C SER A 90 19.28 -0.32 -8.10
N LEU A 91 18.06 -0.09 -8.58
CA LEU A 91 16.83 -0.30 -7.82
C LEU A 91 16.23 -1.66 -8.16
N VAL A 92 16.07 -2.51 -7.17
CA VAL A 92 15.37 -3.79 -7.29
C VAL A 92 13.88 -3.56 -7.07
N GLU A 93 13.06 -4.12 -7.95
CA GLU A 93 11.60 -4.16 -7.85
C GLU A 93 11.17 -5.60 -7.57
N GLU A 94 10.60 -5.87 -6.42
CA GLU A 94 10.12 -7.19 -6.06
C GLU A 94 8.63 -7.19 -5.78
N LYS A 95 7.90 -8.09 -6.46
CA LYS A 95 6.46 -8.21 -6.30
C LYS A 95 6.13 -9.14 -5.15
N ILE A 96 5.45 -8.61 -4.12
CA ILE A 96 5.06 -9.35 -2.91
C ILE A 96 3.60 -9.80 -2.89
N ALA A 97 2.73 -9.14 -3.67
CA ALA A 97 1.31 -9.49 -3.81
C ALA A 97 0.71 -8.86 -5.07
N LEU A 98 -0.51 -9.30 -5.43
CA LEU A 98 -1.41 -8.55 -6.31
C LEU A 98 -2.61 -8.05 -5.50
N ASP A 99 -3.16 -6.91 -5.91
CA ASP A 99 -4.31 -6.26 -5.26
C ASP A 99 -5.28 -5.71 -6.32
N GLY A 100 -6.56 -5.86 -6.08
CA GLY A 100 -7.60 -5.19 -6.84
C GLY A 100 -7.76 -3.73 -6.41
N ILE A 101 -8.18 -2.86 -7.33
CA ILE A 101 -8.69 -1.54 -6.99
C ILE A 101 -10.22 -1.57 -7.12
N ALA A 102 -10.92 -1.57 -6.00
CA ALA A 102 -12.37 -1.54 -5.98
C ALA A 102 -12.88 -0.11 -6.21
N VAL A 103 -13.78 0.06 -7.18
CA VAL A 103 -14.60 1.26 -7.30
C VAL A 103 -15.72 1.16 -6.28
N VAL A 104 -15.82 2.12 -5.37
CA VAL A 104 -16.72 2.05 -4.22
C VAL A 104 -17.68 3.22 -4.17
N VAL A 105 -18.88 2.94 -3.67
CA VAL A 105 -19.95 3.91 -3.43
C VAL A 105 -20.52 3.72 -2.03
N HIS A 106 -21.36 4.66 -1.59
CA HIS A 106 -22.12 4.51 -0.35
C HIS A 106 -23.06 3.29 -0.45
N PRO A 107 -23.29 2.52 0.62
CA PRO A 107 -24.14 1.31 0.60
C PRO A 107 -25.57 1.54 0.15
N SER A 108 -26.12 2.75 0.32
CA SER A 108 -27.47 3.11 -0.15
C SER A 108 -27.56 3.38 -1.67
N ASN A 109 -26.42 3.47 -2.38
CA ASN A 109 -26.42 3.66 -3.82
C ASN A 109 -26.94 2.40 -4.51
N LYS A 110 -27.89 2.56 -5.42
CA LYS A 110 -28.58 1.45 -6.10
C LYS A 110 -27.89 0.96 -7.36
N VAL A 111 -26.93 1.72 -7.87
CA VAL A 111 -26.11 1.30 -9.02
C VAL A 111 -25.28 0.09 -8.63
N LYS A 112 -25.33 -0.97 -9.45
CA LYS A 112 -24.63 -2.23 -9.18
C LYS A 112 -23.29 -2.35 -9.86
N GLY A 113 -23.10 -1.61 -10.94
CA GLY A 113 -21.85 -1.63 -11.71
C GLY A 113 -21.81 -0.51 -12.74
N LEU A 114 -20.61 -0.27 -13.23
CA LEU A 114 -20.32 0.71 -14.29
C LEU A 114 -19.36 0.06 -15.30
N SER A 115 -19.42 0.50 -16.55
CA SER A 115 -18.32 0.17 -17.47
C SER A 115 -17.07 0.97 -17.13
N ALA A 116 -15.90 0.51 -17.56
CA ALA A 116 -14.64 1.24 -17.38
C ALA A 116 -14.71 2.63 -18.04
N GLU A 117 -15.41 2.74 -19.18
CA GLU A 117 -15.66 4.01 -19.86
C GLU A 117 -16.53 4.95 -19.02
N GLN A 118 -17.59 4.43 -18.38
CA GLN A 118 -18.44 5.21 -17.47
C GLN A 118 -17.66 5.69 -16.25
N VAL A 119 -16.86 4.81 -15.63
CA VAL A 119 -15.95 5.20 -14.53
C VAL A 119 -15.02 6.31 -14.99
N SER A 120 -14.40 6.16 -16.15
CA SER A 120 -13.51 7.17 -16.72
C SER A 120 -14.23 8.50 -16.94
N ALA A 121 -15.42 8.49 -17.54
CA ALA A 121 -16.22 9.67 -17.81
C ALA A 121 -16.66 10.39 -16.51
N VAL A 122 -17.01 9.66 -15.47
CA VAL A 122 -17.31 10.22 -14.14
C VAL A 122 -16.08 10.96 -13.59
N TYR A 123 -14.91 10.33 -13.60
CA TYR A 123 -13.70 10.97 -13.07
C TYR A 123 -13.18 12.12 -13.92
N LYS A 124 -13.46 12.15 -15.22
CA LYS A 124 -13.20 13.31 -16.08
C LYS A 124 -14.20 14.45 -15.85
N GLY A 125 -15.35 14.17 -15.21
CA GLY A 125 -16.44 15.12 -15.00
C GLY A 125 -17.33 15.28 -16.23
N GLU A 126 -17.32 14.32 -17.14
CA GLU A 126 -18.21 14.22 -18.32
C GLU A 126 -19.58 13.68 -17.93
N ILE A 127 -19.62 12.69 -17.02
CA ILE A 127 -20.84 12.21 -16.35
C ILE A 127 -20.84 12.78 -14.93
N THR A 128 -21.88 13.55 -14.59
CA THR A 128 -21.98 14.27 -13.31
C THR A 128 -23.24 13.96 -12.52
N ASN A 129 -24.13 13.14 -13.07
CA ASN A 129 -25.38 12.75 -12.42
C ASN A 129 -25.55 11.22 -12.45
N TRP A 130 -25.97 10.65 -11.33
CA TRP A 130 -26.19 9.21 -11.21
C TRP A 130 -27.25 8.67 -12.16
N LYS A 131 -28.27 9.48 -12.55
CA LYS A 131 -29.29 9.05 -13.53
C LYS A 131 -28.71 8.66 -14.89
N ASP A 132 -27.58 9.29 -15.29
CA ASP A 132 -26.94 9.04 -16.58
C ASP A 132 -26.29 7.65 -16.65
N VAL A 133 -26.20 6.98 -15.49
CA VAL A 133 -25.64 5.62 -15.32
C VAL A 133 -26.63 4.68 -14.60
N GLY A 134 -27.93 4.98 -14.67
CA GLY A 134 -29.00 4.12 -14.14
C GLY A 134 -29.30 4.27 -12.64
N GLY A 135 -28.78 5.30 -12.00
CA GLY A 135 -29.05 5.65 -10.61
C GLY A 135 -30.14 6.72 -10.43
N GLU A 136 -30.19 7.30 -9.26
CA GLU A 136 -31.12 8.37 -8.90
C GLU A 136 -30.75 9.70 -9.60
N ASP A 137 -31.70 10.61 -9.77
CA ASP A 137 -31.43 11.98 -10.27
C ASP A 137 -30.76 12.79 -9.16
N LYS A 138 -29.46 12.53 -8.96
CA LYS A 138 -28.60 13.13 -7.95
C LYS A 138 -27.19 13.36 -8.51
N PRO A 139 -26.48 14.41 -8.07
CA PRO A 139 -25.13 14.68 -8.53
C PRO A 139 -24.17 13.58 -8.07
N ILE A 140 -23.16 13.31 -8.90
CA ILE A 140 -22.04 12.43 -8.52
C ILE A 140 -20.97 13.28 -7.85
N VAL A 141 -20.53 12.85 -6.65
CA VAL A 141 -19.39 13.42 -5.93
C VAL A 141 -18.19 12.48 -6.09
N ALA A 142 -17.33 12.76 -7.06
CA ALA A 142 -16.13 11.97 -7.27
C ALA A 142 -15.06 12.29 -6.21
N ILE A 143 -14.49 11.24 -5.62
CA ILE A 143 -13.42 11.33 -4.63
C ILE A 143 -12.19 10.63 -5.20
N THR A 144 -11.09 11.35 -5.29
CA THR A 144 -9.80 10.84 -5.76
C THR A 144 -8.76 10.87 -4.64
N ARG A 145 -7.56 10.44 -4.94
CA ARG A 145 -6.42 10.43 -4.02
C ARG A 145 -5.45 11.58 -4.34
N ASP A 146 -4.57 11.86 -3.41
CA ASP A 146 -3.44 12.77 -3.61
C ASP A 146 -2.46 12.26 -4.70
N THR A 147 -1.54 13.11 -5.14
CA THR A 147 -0.60 12.79 -6.24
C THR A 147 0.53 11.84 -5.85
N ALA A 148 0.77 11.61 -4.54
CA ALA A 148 1.75 10.63 -4.06
C ALA A 148 1.18 9.21 -4.04
N SER A 149 -0.15 9.08 -4.16
CA SER A 149 -0.86 7.81 -4.10
C SER A 149 -0.52 6.90 -5.29
N GLY A 150 -0.02 5.70 -5.00
CA GLY A 150 0.14 4.65 -6.00
C GLY A 150 -1.19 4.12 -6.51
N THR A 151 -2.22 4.07 -5.65
CA THR A 151 -3.57 3.68 -6.04
C THR A 151 -4.14 4.61 -7.11
N ARG A 152 -3.95 5.93 -6.93
CA ARG A 152 -4.32 6.90 -7.95
C ARG A 152 -3.53 6.66 -9.25
N GLY A 153 -2.22 6.49 -9.16
CA GLY A 153 -1.40 6.28 -10.35
C GLY A 153 -1.81 5.03 -11.14
N ALA A 154 -2.05 3.89 -10.47
CA ALA A 154 -2.53 2.68 -11.11
C ALA A 154 -3.96 2.85 -11.68
N PHE A 155 -4.85 3.50 -10.93
CA PHE A 155 -6.22 3.76 -11.37
C PHE A 155 -6.26 4.68 -12.60
N GLU A 156 -5.45 5.75 -12.62
CA GLU A 156 -5.31 6.66 -13.78
C GLU A 156 -4.82 5.92 -15.03
N GLU A 157 -3.88 5.00 -14.88
CA GLU A 157 -3.35 4.19 -15.98
C GLU A 157 -4.43 3.22 -16.51
N ILE A 158 -5.05 2.43 -15.64
CA ILE A 158 -6.04 1.42 -16.00
C ILE A 158 -7.29 2.06 -16.62
N MET A 159 -7.79 3.14 -16.03
CA MET A 159 -8.99 3.86 -16.48
C MET A 159 -8.71 4.91 -17.56
N LYS A 160 -7.48 4.98 -18.08
CA LYS A 160 -7.08 5.96 -19.11
C LYS A 160 -7.42 7.40 -18.71
N LEU A 161 -7.11 7.75 -17.45
CA LEU A 161 -7.35 9.06 -16.84
C LEU A 161 -6.12 9.96 -16.90
N THR A 162 -5.35 9.84 -17.97
CA THR A 162 -4.21 10.73 -18.26
C THR A 162 -4.38 11.38 -19.62
N LYS A 163 -3.83 12.59 -19.77
CA LYS A 163 -3.77 13.32 -21.05
C LYS A 163 -2.40 13.93 -21.25
N LYS A 164 -2.01 14.15 -22.50
CA LYS A 164 -0.79 14.91 -22.83
C LYS A 164 -1.13 16.39 -22.95
N ILE A 165 -0.34 17.22 -22.28
CA ILE A 165 -0.32 18.67 -22.46
C ILE A 165 1.13 19.03 -22.80
N SER A 166 1.37 19.48 -24.02
CA SER A 166 2.72 19.54 -24.60
C SER A 166 3.40 18.17 -24.46
N ASP A 167 4.61 18.09 -23.94
CA ASP A 167 5.34 16.82 -23.76
C ASP A 167 5.12 16.15 -22.37
N LYS A 168 4.19 16.69 -21.56
CA LYS A 168 3.94 16.17 -20.21
C LYS A 168 2.64 15.38 -20.16
N THR A 169 2.72 14.19 -19.56
CA THR A 169 1.53 13.42 -19.18
C THR A 169 0.99 13.95 -17.86
N VAL A 170 -0.26 14.37 -17.84
CA VAL A 170 -0.96 14.91 -16.68
C VAL A 170 -2.23 14.14 -16.39
N SER A 171 -2.75 14.23 -15.19
CA SER A 171 -4.05 13.67 -14.82
C SER A 171 -5.18 14.31 -15.62
N ALA A 172 -6.13 13.49 -16.07
CA ALA A 172 -7.39 13.92 -16.66
C ALA A 172 -8.54 13.93 -15.64
N ILE A 173 -8.28 13.57 -14.38
CA ILE A 173 -9.28 13.66 -13.32
C ILE A 173 -9.71 15.12 -13.15
N SER A 174 -11.03 15.32 -13.07
CA SER A 174 -11.65 16.63 -12.89
C SER A 174 -11.12 17.34 -11.63
N GLN A 175 -10.85 18.63 -11.73
CA GLN A 175 -10.47 19.47 -10.59
C GLN A 175 -11.60 19.63 -9.55
N ARG A 176 -12.83 19.19 -9.89
CA ARG A 176 -13.97 19.16 -8.95
C ARG A 176 -13.93 17.93 -8.05
N ALA A 177 -13.13 16.91 -8.37
CA ALA A 177 -13.00 15.73 -7.53
C ALA A 177 -12.37 16.10 -6.16
N GLN A 178 -13.00 15.63 -5.10
CA GLN A 178 -12.45 15.79 -3.75
C GLN A 178 -11.21 14.91 -3.58
N VAL A 179 -10.25 15.36 -2.79
CA VAL A 179 -8.98 14.65 -2.59
C VAL A 179 -8.92 14.04 -1.20
N ALA A 180 -8.71 12.74 -1.13
CA ALA A 180 -8.52 11.99 0.11
C ALA A 180 -7.04 11.58 0.31
N ASN A 181 -6.58 11.62 1.54
CA ASN A 181 -5.25 11.15 1.92
C ASN A 181 -5.33 9.74 2.54
N GLY A 182 -4.99 8.70 1.77
CA GLY A 182 -5.07 7.30 2.19
C GLY A 182 -6.40 6.60 1.85
N ASN A 183 -6.40 5.25 1.88
CA ASN A 183 -7.60 4.45 1.64
C ASN A 183 -8.66 4.67 2.73
N GLY A 184 -8.24 4.76 4.00
CA GLY A 184 -9.15 4.99 5.13
C GLY A 184 -9.91 6.30 5.02
N SER A 185 -9.22 7.42 4.72
CA SER A 185 -9.86 8.72 4.51
C SER A 185 -10.86 8.68 3.34
N LEU A 186 -10.47 8.09 2.20
CA LEU A 186 -11.38 7.95 1.06
C LEU A 186 -12.61 7.13 1.42
N LYS A 187 -12.43 5.98 2.08
CA LYS A 187 -13.52 5.12 2.53
C LYS A 187 -14.48 5.87 3.44
N THR A 188 -13.97 6.63 4.43
CA THR A 188 -14.80 7.46 5.31
C THR A 188 -15.58 8.52 4.53
N MET A 189 -14.97 9.19 3.57
CA MET A 189 -15.66 10.19 2.75
C MET A 189 -16.78 9.56 1.91
N VAL A 190 -16.55 8.36 1.35
CA VAL A 190 -17.60 7.61 0.61
C VAL A 190 -18.71 7.17 1.55
N ALA A 191 -18.39 6.61 2.70
CA ALA A 191 -19.37 6.17 3.69
C ALA A 191 -20.23 7.31 4.28
N SER A 192 -19.74 8.56 4.20
CA SER A 192 -20.44 9.74 4.75
C SER A 192 -21.33 10.46 3.72
N ASN A 193 -21.26 10.08 2.44
CA ASN A 193 -22.02 10.78 1.38
C ASN A 193 -22.70 9.79 0.41
N PRO A 194 -24.04 9.70 0.42
CA PRO A 194 -24.82 8.79 -0.45
C PRO A 194 -24.56 8.95 -1.96
N TYR A 195 -24.03 10.10 -2.37
CA TYR A 195 -23.84 10.43 -3.79
C TYR A 195 -22.39 10.32 -4.25
N SER A 196 -21.50 9.85 -3.37
CA SER A 196 -20.09 9.76 -3.67
C SER A 196 -19.71 8.48 -4.41
N ILE A 197 -18.62 8.59 -5.18
CA ILE A 197 -17.87 7.48 -5.77
C ILE A 197 -16.39 7.66 -5.46
N GLY A 198 -15.71 6.57 -5.13
CA GLY A 198 -14.29 6.55 -4.84
C GLY A 198 -13.62 5.27 -5.33
N TYR A 199 -12.34 5.12 -5.07
CA TYR A 199 -11.59 3.89 -5.36
C TYR A 199 -10.55 3.61 -4.27
N ILE A 200 -10.50 2.37 -3.81
CA ILE A 200 -9.60 1.91 -2.74
C ILE A 200 -9.00 0.56 -3.07
N SER A 201 -7.97 0.15 -2.34
CA SER A 201 -7.48 -1.22 -2.34
C SER A 201 -8.59 -2.20 -1.97
N LEU A 202 -8.75 -3.28 -2.74
CA LEU A 202 -9.78 -4.30 -2.50
C LEU A 202 -9.66 -4.91 -1.10
N GLY A 203 -8.44 -5.16 -0.61
CA GLY A 203 -8.20 -5.67 0.73
C GLY A 203 -8.62 -4.72 1.87
N THR A 204 -9.01 -3.47 1.56
CA THR A 204 -9.51 -2.50 2.55
C THR A 204 -11.03 -2.27 2.49
N VAL A 205 -11.73 -2.98 1.60
CA VAL A 205 -13.20 -2.91 1.48
C VAL A 205 -13.84 -3.61 2.67
N ASP A 206 -14.84 -2.96 3.27
CA ASP A 206 -15.67 -3.52 4.33
C ASP A 206 -17.14 -3.11 4.14
N ASN A 207 -17.99 -3.41 5.09
CA ASN A 207 -19.43 -3.14 5.04
C ASN A 207 -19.81 -1.65 5.08
N THR A 208 -18.86 -0.74 5.27
CA THR A 208 -19.12 0.71 5.28
C THR A 208 -19.23 1.30 3.87
N VAL A 209 -18.78 0.56 2.86
CA VAL A 209 -18.86 0.95 1.45
C VAL A 209 -19.33 -0.23 0.60
N HIS A 210 -19.88 0.05 -0.58
CA HIS A 210 -20.29 -0.96 -1.56
C HIS A 210 -19.37 -0.90 -2.78
N ALA A 211 -18.74 -2.04 -3.11
CA ALA A 211 -17.92 -2.16 -4.31
C ALA A 211 -18.79 -2.41 -5.55
N LEU A 212 -18.60 -1.59 -6.58
CA LEU A 212 -19.30 -1.74 -7.86
C LEU A 212 -18.60 -2.80 -8.74
N ALA A 213 -19.40 -3.54 -9.49
CA ALA A 213 -18.86 -4.29 -10.62
C ALA A 213 -18.30 -3.31 -11.68
N VAL A 214 -17.18 -3.67 -12.31
CA VAL A 214 -16.62 -2.94 -13.45
C VAL A 214 -16.65 -3.87 -14.67
N ASP A 215 -17.19 -3.38 -15.78
CA ASP A 215 -17.44 -4.18 -17.00
C ASP A 215 -18.19 -5.49 -16.71
N GLY A 216 -19.17 -5.43 -15.79
CA GLY A 216 -19.97 -6.59 -15.39
C GLY A 216 -19.25 -7.60 -14.49
N THR A 217 -18.03 -7.31 -14.05
CA THR A 217 -17.24 -8.20 -13.18
C THR A 217 -17.11 -7.59 -11.79
N ASP A 218 -17.44 -8.39 -10.76
CA ASP A 218 -17.34 -7.98 -9.37
C ASP A 218 -15.87 -7.84 -8.92
N ALA A 219 -15.62 -6.81 -8.11
CA ALA A 219 -14.33 -6.62 -7.44
C ALA A 219 -14.17 -7.66 -6.32
N SER A 220 -13.60 -8.81 -6.63
CA SER A 220 -13.34 -9.89 -5.68
C SER A 220 -11.93 -10.45 -5.85
N VAL A 221 -11.40 -11.06 -4.78
CA VAL A 221 -10.07 -11.72 -4.79
C VAL A 221 -10.00 -12.77 -5.90
N ASP A 222 -11.05 -13.60 -6.05
CA ASP A 222 -11.10 -14.65 -7.07
C ASP A 222 -11.10 -14.08 -8.48
N ASN A 223 -11.85 -13.01 -8.73
CA ASN A 223 -11.89 -12.36 -10.04
C ASN A 223 -10.60 -11.61 -10.38
N VAL A 224 -9.88 -11.08 -9.40
CA VAL A 224 -8.52 -10.55 -9.61
C VAL A 224 -7.55 -11.68 -9.91
N LYS A 225 -7.60 -12.77 -9.13
CA LYS A 225 -6.71 -13.93 -9.26
C LYS A 225 -6.84 -14.61 -10.63
N ASN A 226 -8.07 -14.82 -11.11
CA ASN A 226 -8.32 -15.46 -12.42
C ASN A 226 -8.22 -14.46 -13.59
N GLY A 227 -7.98 -13.16 -13.31
CA GLY A 227 -7.79 -12.11 -14.30
C GLY A 227 -9.08 -11.65 -14.99
N SER A 228 -10.27 -12.01 -14.52
CA SER A 228 -11.55 -11.48 -15.04
C SER A 228 -11.77 -10.03 -14.60
N TYR A 229 -11.44 -9.66 -13.35
CA TYR A 229 -11.43 -8.26 -12.90
C TYR A 229 -10.13 -7.58 -13.30
N LYS A 230 -10.22 -6.61 -14.22
CA LYS A 230 -9.05 -5.98 -14.85
C LYS A 230 -8.45 -4.83 -14.04
N VAL A 231 -9.17 -4.30 -13.04
CA VAL A 231 -8.70 -3.17 -12.22
C VAL A 231 -7.82 -3.70 -11.09
N ALA A 232 -6.64 -4.19 -11.46
CA ALA A 232 -5.68 -4.85 -10.57
C ALA A 232 -4.25 -4.32 -10.80
N ARG A 233 -3.41 -4.48 -9.79
CA ARG A 233 -2.06 -3.92 -9.75
C ARG A 233 -1.12 -4.74 -8.87
N PRO A 234 0.22 -4.64 -9.05
CA PRO A 234 1.17 -5.25 -8.13
C PRO A 234 1.30 -4.43 -6.84
N PHE A 235 1.60 -5.13 -5.75
CA PHE A 235 2.26 -4.58 -4.58
C PHE A 235 3.75 -4.90 -4.68
N LEU A 236 4.57 -3.86 -4.61
CA LEU A 236 6.00 -3.94 -4.79
C LEU A 236 6.73 -3.48 -3.53
N VAL A 237 7.80 -4.17 -3.20
CA VAL A 237 8.88 -3.64 -2.37
C VAL A 237 10.06 -3.26 -3.25
N LEU A 238 10.77 -2.22 -2.84
CA LEU A 238 11.83 -1.58 -3.59
C LEU A 238 13.03 -1.40 -2.67
N TYR A 239 14.22 -1.76 -3.14
CA TYR A 239 15.45 -1.57 -2.39
C TYR A 239 16.66 -1.41 -3.32
N LYS A 240 17.73 -0.82 -2.85
CA LYS A 240 18.95 -0.70 -3.64
C LYS A 240 19.71 -2.02 -3.66
N LYS A 241 20.11 -2.45 -4.84
CA LYS A 241 20.91 -3.66 -5.04
C LYS A 241 22.20 -3.61 -4.23
N GLY A 242 22.42 -4.64 -3.40
CA GLY A 242 23.62 -4.79 -2.57
C GLY A 242 23.71 -3.83 -1.37
N GLN A 243 22.65 -3.09 -1.04
CA GLN A 243 22.59 -2.21 0.14
C GLN A 243 21.78 -2.74 1.33
N PRO A 244 20.83 -3.69 1.18
CA PRO A 244 20.15 -4.24 2.34
C PRO A 244 21.16 -4.84 3.32
N SER A 245 20.97 -4.62 4.63
CA SER A 245 21.66 -5.37 5.67
C SER A 245 21.29 -6.85 5.59
N ALA A 246 22.01 -7.70 6.29
CA ALA A 246 21.72 -9.12 6.33
C ALA A 246 20.28 -9.38 6.87
N GLN A 247 19.85 -8.64 7.88
CA GLN A 247 18.51 -8.75 8.46
C GLN A 247 17.43 -8.22 7.52
N THR A 248 17.68 -7.09 6.85
CA THR A 248 16.76 -6.58 5.82
C THR A 248 16.59 -7.58 4.68
N GLN A 249 17.68 -8.19 4.21
CA GLN A 249 17.61 -9.20 3.15
C GLN A 249 16.84 -10.44 3.60
N GLN A 250 17.06 -10.92 4.83
CA GLN A 250 16.29 -12.05 5.40
C GLN A 250 14.79 -11.74 5.48
N PHE A 251 14.42 -10.51 5.84
CA PHE A 251 13.01 -10.10 5.85
C PHE A 251 12.42 -10.04 4.44
N LEU A 252 13.15 -9.49 3.46
CA LEU A 252 12.74 -9.47 2.06
C LEU A 252 12.52 -10.90 1.53
N ASP A 253 13.46 -11.80 1.77
CA ASP A 253 13.38 -13.20 1.35
C ASP A 253 12.19 -13.92 2.03
N TRP A 254 11.98 -13.64 3.34
CA TRP A 254 10.86 -14.22 4.08
C TRP A 254 9.50 -13.82 3.54
N MET A 255 9.32 -12.59 3.04
CA MET A 255 8.03 -12.15 2.45
C MET A 255 7.56 -13.04 1.30
N LEU A 256 8.48 -13.72 0.61
CA LEU A 256 8.18 -14.61 -0.51
C LEU A 256 8.06 -16.09 -0.11
N THR A 257 8.25 -16.42 1.16
CA THR A 257 8.07 -17.80 1.64
C THR A 257 6.59 -18.22 1.63
N PRO A 258 6.30 -19.53 1.58
CA PRO A 258 4.93 -20.03 1.68
C PRO A 258 4.20 -19.54 2.94
N GLU A 259 4.91 -19.37 4.06
CA GLU A 259 4.36 -18.85 5.30
C GLU A 259 3.85 -17.40 5.13
N ALA A 260 4.69 -16.51 4.62
CA ALA A 260 4.31 -15.11 4.41
C ALA A 260 3.22 -14.98 3.32
N GLN A 261 3.30 -15.78 2.26
CA GLN A 261 2.32 -15.76 1.18
C GLN A 261 0.95 -16.32 1.60
N LYS A 262 0.90 -17.17 2.62
CA LYS A 262 -0.36 -17.55 3.28
C LYS A 262 -1.02 -16.36 3.96
N LEU A 263 -0.24 -15.49 4.63
CA LEU A 263 -0.76 -14.25 5.23
C LEU A 263 -1.32 -13.30 4.16
N VAL A 264 -0.67 -13.22 2.97
CA VAL A 264 -1.21 -12.44 1.85
C VAL A 264 -2.64 -12.87 1.52
N ALA A 265 -2.88 -14.18 1.38
CA ALA A 265 -4.20 -14.72 1.08
C ALA A 265 -5.21 -14.53 2.22
N GLU A 266 -4.81 -14.71 3.47
CA GLU A 266 -5.64 -14.52 4.66
C GLU A 266 -6.11 -13.06 4.83
N HIS A 267 -5.33 -12.10 4.32
CA HIS A 267 -5.66 -10.67 4.35
C HIS A 267 -6.27 -10.15 3.04
N HIS A 268 -6.89 -11.05 2.25
CA HIS A 268 -7.64 -10.71 1.04
C HIS A 268 -6.82 -10.09 -0.10
N TYR A 269 -5.52 -10.37 -0.15
CA TYR A 269 -4.66 -10.08 -1.29
C TYR A 269 -4.35 -11.37 -2.06
N ILE A 270 -3.76 -11.24 -3.22
CA ILE A 270 -3.41 -12.39 -4.08
C ILE A 270 -1.92 -12.69 -3.93
N ALA A 271 -1.61 -13.90 -3.47
CA ALA A 271 -0.25 -14.39 -3.36
C ALA A 271 0.43 -14.47 -4.73
N VAL A 272 1.75 -14.35 -4.74
CA VAL A 272 2.56 -14.37 -5.98
C VAL A 272 3.21 -15.72 -6.26
N ASN A 273 3.13 -16.65 -5.31
CA ASN A 273 3.66 -18.02 -5.39
C ASN A 273 2.51 -19.02 -5.39
#